data_316acad886442b31a59734d2b4d24524
#
_entry.id   316acad886442b31a59734d2b4d24524
#
_cell.length_a   1.000
_cell.length_b   1.000
_cell.length_c   1.000
_cell.angle_alpha   90.00
_cell.angle_beta   90.00
_cell.angle_gamma   90.00
#
_symmetry.space_group_name_H-M   'P 1'
#
loop_
_entity.id
_entity.type
_entity.pdbx_description
1 polymer ?
#
loop_
_entity_poly.entity_id
_entity_poly.type
_entity_poly.pdbx_seq_one_letter_code
_entity_poly.pdbx_strand_id
1 'polypeptide(L)'
;TSVSTLALKHLLGYEATGIFSSALGLASTINIIQTGFNTYWAPYVLENYQSDDRQRFYTVHRLMACMLTLFGLGITLLQSPVFLLLGKSYRSSVVFFPFLFLSPICYCLGETTGMGITISKKTYWTTLIYLFSALANIALCFVLIPPLGISGAAMASALSAILTLL
;
A
#
# COMPACT_ATOMS: atom_id res chain seq x y z
N THR A 1 -1.91 7.78 0.78
CA THR A 1 -3.32 7.53 1.17
C THR A 1 -4.00 8.76 1.75
N SER A 2 -3.38 9.50 2.66
CA SER A 2 -3.95 10.74 3.23
C SER A 2 -4.24 11.79 2.16
N VAL A 3 -3.39 11.90 1.14
CA VAL A 3 -3.58 12.81 -0.01
C VAL A 3 -4.82 12.45 -0.81
N SER A 4 -5.00 11.16 -1.13
CA SER A 4 -6.17 10.68 -1.89
C SER A 4 -7.48 10.93 -1.12
N THR A 5 -7.46 10.77 0.20
CA THR A 5 -8.61 11.07 1.07
C THR A 5 -8.95 12.56 1.08
N LEU A 6 -7.94 13.43 1.14
CA LEU A 6 -8.13 14.89 1.08
C LEU A 6 -8.65 15.34 -0.29
N ALA A 7 -8.09 14.81 -1.38
CA ALA A 7 -8.53 15.09 -2.74
C ALA A 7 -10.00 14.65 -2.96
N LEU A 8 -10.37 13.46 -2.45
CA LEU A 8 -11.73 12.95 -2.49
C LEU A 8 -12.72 13.84 -1.75
N LYS A 9 -12.35 14.29 -0.55
CA LYS A 9 -13.15 15.20 0.26
C LYS A 9 -13.43 16.51 -0.50
N HIS A 10 -12.42 17.04 -1.17
CA HIS A 10 -12.53 18.31 -1.88
C HIS A 10 -13.35 18.20 -3.17
N LEU A 11 -13.21 17.08 -3.90
CA LEU A 11 -13.84 16.88 -5.21
C LEU A 11 -15.22 16.21 -5.15
N LEU A 12 -15.44 15.26 -4.22
CA LEU A 12 -16.66 14.45 -4.14
C LEU A 12 -17.41 14.54 -2.81
N GLY A 13 -16.85 15.26 -1.83
CA GLY A 13 -17.49 15.50 -0.54
C GLY A 13 -17.29 14.39 0.50
N TYR A 14 -18.03 14.52 1.62
CA TYR A 14 -17.81 13.69 2.81
C TYR A 14 -18.30 12.23 2.67
N GLU A 15 -19.39 12.02 1.93
CA GLU A 15 -19.99 10.70 1.76
C GLU A 15 -19.02 9.75 1.00
N ALA A 16 -18.50 10.20 -0.13
CA ALA A 16 -17.50 9.47 -0.90
C ALA A 16 -16.22 9.21 -0.08
N THR A 17 -15.80 10.20 0.70
CA THR A 17 -14.65 10.07 1.59
C THR A 17 -14.88 9.03 2.68
N GLY A 18 -16.09 8.97 3.25
CA GLY A 18 -16.46 7.96 4.26
C GLY A 18 -16.39 6.53 3.72
N ILE A 19 -16.95 6.30 2.54
CA ILE A 19 -16.92 5.00 1.85
C ILE A 19 -15.48 4.57 1.56
N PHE A 20 -14.67 5.49 1.00
CA PHE A 20 -13.26 5.24 0.70
C PHE A 20 -12.44 4.94 1.96
N SER A 21 -12.60 5.74 3.02
CA SER A 21 -11.85 5.59 4.27
C SER A 21 -12.17 4.29 4.99
N SER A 22 -13.44 3.84 4.95
CA SER A 22 -13.83 2.55 5.52
C SER A 22 -13.19 1.38 4.77
N ALA A 23 -13.21 1.41 3.44
CA ALA A 23 -12.55 0.40 2.61
C ALA A 23 -11.01 0.43 2.81
N LEU A 24 -10.43 1.62 2.91
CA LEU A 24 -9.01 1.80 3.20
C LEU A 24 -8.63 1.26 4.59
N GLY A 25 -9.49 1.45 5.59
CA GLY A 25 -9.32 0.89 6.95
C GLY A 25 -9.20 -0.64 6.90
N LEU A 26 -10.07 -1.31 6.14
CA LEU A 26 -10.00 -2.76 5.94
C LEU A 26 -8.70 -3.16 5.21
N ALA A 27 -8.33 -2.46 4.15
CA ALA A 27 -7.09 -2.74 3.42
C ALA A 27 -5.85 -2.54 4.32
N SER A 28 -5.91 -1.61 5.26
CA SER A 28 -4.81 -1.31 6.19
C SER A 28 -4.54 -2.40 7.22
N THR A 29 -5.40 -3.42 7.33
CA THR A 29 -5.17 -4.58 8.22
C THR A 29 -3.87 -5.31 7.88
N ILE A 30 -3.44 -5.24 6.61
CA ILE A 30 -2.16 -5.80 6.16
C ILE A 30 -0.95 -5.13 6.86
N ASN A 31 -1.09 -3.89 7.32
CA ASN A 31 -0.02 -3.16 8.02
C ASN A 31 0.29 -3.78 9.39
N ILE A 32 -0.64 -4.52 9.99
CA ILE A 32 -0.42 -5.26 11.24
C ILE A 32 0.63 -6.36 11.00
N ILE A 33 0.48 -7.08 9.89
CA ILE A 33 1.43 -8.13 9.48
C ILE A 33 2.80 -7.50 9.21
N GLN A 34 2.82 -6.38 8.50
CA GLN A 34 4.04 -5.63 8.22
C GLN A 34 4.76 -5.16 9.48
N THR A 35 4.03 -4.58 10.45
CA THR A 35 4.62 -4.09 11.69
C THR A 35 5.26 -5.23 12.48
N GLY A 36 4.56 -6.37 12.59
CA GLY A 36 5.10 -7.56 13.23
C GLY A 36 6.36 -8.07 12.53
N PHE A 37 6.37 -8.11 11.21
CA PHE A 37 7.53 -8.50 10.44
C PHE A 37 8.71 -7.53 10.61
N ASN A 38 8.49 -6.24 10.50
CA ASN A 38 9.55 -5.23 10.59
C ASN A 38 10.22 -5.20 11.97
N THR A 39 9.49 -5.54 13.04
CA THR A 39 10.05 -5.65 14.39
C THR A 39 11.19 -6.68 14.48
N TYR A 40 11.12 -7.74 13.70
CA TYR A 40 12.17 -8.75 13.60
C TYR A 40 13.15 -8.47 12.46
N TRP A 41 12.64 -8.04 11.29
CA TRP A 41 13.42 -7.94 10.06
C TRP A 41 14.50 -6.86 10.13
N ALA A 42 14.18 -5.68 10.66
CA ALA A 42 15.11 -4.56 10.70
C ALA A 42 16.36 -4.86 11.55
N PRO A 43 16.25 -5.33 12.81
CA PRO A 43 17.43 -5.72 13.59
C PRO A 43 18.20 -6.86 12.94
N TYR A 44 17.49 -7.89 12.45
CA TYR A 44 18.14 -9.04 11.79
C TYR A 44 19.03 -8.62 10.62
N VAL A 45 18.52 -7.71 9.76
CA VAL A 45 19.30 -7.21 8.61
C VAL A 45 20.52 -6.41 9.08
N LEU A 46 20.36 -5.54 10.09
CA LEU A 46 21.46 -4.72 10.62
C LEU A 46 22.56 -5.56 11.27
N GLU A 47 22.24 -6.67 11.90
CA GLU A 47 23.20 -7.56 12.54
C GLU A 47 23.94 -8.42 11.51
N ASN A 48 23.26 -8.82 10.43
CA ASN A 48 23.77 -9.83 9.49
C ASN A 48 24.16 -9.29 8.11
N TYR A 49 24.12 -7.96 7.88
CA TYR A 49 24.41 -7.42 6.54
C TYR A 49 25.84 -7.63 6.07
N GLN A 50 26.81 -7.86 6.98
CA GLN A 50 28.19 -8.16 6.65
C GLN A 50 28.44 -9.65 6.34
N SER A 51 27.53 -10.52 6.74
CA SER A 51 27.57 -11.93 6.33
C SER A 51 27.18 -12.03 4.87
N ASP A 52 27.93 -12.80 4.08
CA ASP A 52 27.71 -12.95 2.61
C ASP A 52 26.43 -13.75 2.27
N ASP A 53 25.43 -13.70 3.13
CA ASP A 53 24.18 -14.48 3.07
C ASP A 53 23.09 -13.75 2.27
N ARG A 54 23.47 -13.17 1.11
CA ARG A 54 22.55 -12.48 0.19
C ARG A 54 21.37 -13.36 -0.21
N GLN A 55 21.60 -14.66 -0.35
CA GLN A 55 20.57 -15.61 -0.75
C GLN A 55 19.44 -15.70 0.27
N ARG A 56 19.75 -15.54 1.55
CA ARG A 56 18.79 -15.54 2.64
C ARG A 56 17.90 -14.30 2.59
N PHE A 57 18.47 -13.13 2.31
CA PHE A 57 17.68 -11.90 2.15
C PHE A 57 16.70 -12.00 0.96
N TYR A 58 17.14 -12.53 -0.18
CA TYR A 58 16.27 -12.78 -1.32
C TYR A 58 15.16 -13.79 -1.01
N THR A 59 15.48 -14.85 -0.26
CA THR A 59 14.50 -15.86 0.13
C THR A 59 13.42 -15.27 1.02
N VAL A 60 13.80 -14.48 2.02
CA VAL A 60 12.84 -13.82 2.92
C VAL A 60 11.97 -12.82 2.16
N HIS A 61 12.57 -11.97 1.30
CA HIS A 61 11.82 -11.04 0.47
C HIS A 61 10.79 -11.77 -0.42
N ARG A 62 11.21 -12.84 -1.09
CA ARG A 62 10.32 -13.65 -1.93
C ARG A 62 9.21 -14.33 -1.14
N LEU A 63 9.51 -14.84 0.04
CA LEU A 63 8.51 -15.43 0.94
C LEU A 63 7.48 -14.38 1.37
N MET A 64 7.93 -13.20 1.77
CA MET A 64 7.04 -12.09 2.13
C MET A 64 6.18 -11.65 0.95
N ALA A 65 6.76 -11.51 -0.23
CA ALA A 65 6.02 -11.18 -1.44
C ALA A 65 4.92 -12.20 -1.73
N CYS A 66 5.24 -13.50 -1.64
CA CYS A 66 4.26 -14.58 -1.82
C CYS A 66 3.15 -14.53 -0.77
N MET A 67 3.50 -14.39 0.52
CA MET A 67 2.52 -14.33 1.60
C MET A 67 1.58 -13.13 1.46
N LEU A 68 2.12 -11.94 1.20
CA LEU A 68 1.32 -10.73 1.03
C LEU A 68 0.41 -10.80 -0.20
N THR A 69 0.90 -11.37 -1.29
CA THR A 69 0.11 -11.56 -2.51
C THR A 69 -1.01 -12.56 -2.28
N LEU A 70 -0.72 -13.71 -1.65
CA LEU A 70 -1.74 -14.71 -1.31
C LEU A 70 -2.79 -14.15 -0.35
N PHE A 71 -2.36 -13.37 0.66
CA PHE A 71 -3.26 -12.72 1.60
C PHE A 71 -4.15 -11.68 0.89
N GLY A 72 -3.58 -10.84 0.04
CA GLY A 72 -4.31 -9.86 -0.76
C GLY A 72 -5.32 -10.51 -1.70
N LEU A 73 -4.93 -11.59 -2.39
CA LEU A 73 -5.84 -12.39 -3.23
C LEU A 73 -6.94 -13.04 -2.40
N GLY A 74 -6.61 -13.62 -1.25
CA GLY A 74 -7.58 -14.24 -0.34
C GLY A 74 -8.64 -13.25 0.12
N ILE A 75 -8.26 -12.05 0.55
CA ILE A 75 -9.21 -11.02 0.96
C ILE A 75 -10.02 -10.51 -0.25
N THR A 76 -9.39 -10.37 -1.41
CA THR A 76 -10.10 -9.96 -2.63
C THR A 76 -11.17 -10.99 -3.02
N LEU A 77 -10.91 -12.27 -2.87
CA LEU A 77 -11.91 -13.33 -3.10
C LEU A 77 -13.03 -13.29 -2.05
N LEU A 78 -12.70 -12.96 -0.80
CA LEU A 78 -13.65 -12.88 0.31
C LEU A 78 -14.31 -11.50 0.45
N GLN A 79 -14.01 -10.53 -0.44
CA GLN A 79 -14.53 -9.16 -0.34
C GLN A 79 -16.07 -9.11 -0.35
N SER A 80 -16.73 -9.92 -1.18
CA SER A 80 -18.19 -9.91 -1.29
C SER A 80 -18.90 -10.20 0.04
N PRO A 81 -18.59 -11.27 0.79
CA PRO A 81 -19.19 -11.49 2.10
C PRO A 81 -18.80 -10.41 3.14
N VAL A 82 -17.59 -9.88 3.08
CA VAL A 82 -17.16 -8.82 4.00
C VAL A 82 -17.99 -7.54 3.80
N PHE A 83 -18.19 -7.10 2.55
CA PHE A 83 -19.00 -5.91 2.27
C PHE A 83 -20.51 -6.15 2.43
N LEU A 84 -20.98 -7.39 2.40
CA LEU A 84 -22.36 -7.72 2.79
C LEU A 84 -22.61 -7.44 4.28
N LEU A 85 -21.64 -7.70 5.15
CA LEU A 85 -21.73 -7.46 6.58
C LEU A 85 -21.63 -5.97 6.93
N LEU A 86 -20.90 -5.16 6.14
CA LEU A 86 -20.76 -3.72 6.40
C LEU A 86 -21.98 -2.88 6.03
N GLY A 87 -22.91 -3.42 5.23
CA GLY A 87 -24.15 -2.73 4.86
C GLY A 87 -24.20 -2.28 3.39
N LYS A 88 -25.42 -1.88 2.95
CA LYS A 88 -25.70 -1.59 1.53
C LYS A 88 -24.86 -0.46 0.94
N SER A 89 -24.59 0.59 1.70
CA SER A 89 -23.82 1.77 1.24
C SER A 89 -22.37 1.46 0.89
N TYR A 90 -21.80 0.38 1.47
CA TYR A 90 -20.41 0.00 1.24
C TYR A 90 -20.21 -1.01 0.12
N ARG A 91 -21.29 -1.53 -0.47
CA ARG A 91 -21.20 -2.51 -1.58
C ARG A 91 -20.53 -1.97 -2.83
N SER A 92 -20.63 -0.67 -3.06
CA SER A 92 -19.91 0.00 -4.16
C SER A 92 -18.38 -0.07 -4.01
N SER A 93 -17.89 -0.31 -2.80
CA SER A 93 -16.45 -0.43 -2.52
C SER A 93 -15.84 -1.70 -3.12
N VAL A 94 -16.61 -2.73 -3.38
CA VAL A 94 -16.14 -4.01 -3.97
C VAL A 94 -15.36 -3.78 -5.27
N VAL A 95 -15.76 -2.83 -6.09
CA VAL A 95 -15.14 -2.54 -7.39
C VAL A 95 -13.72 -2.01 -7.27
N PHE A 96 -13.47 -1.11 -6.30
CA PHE A 96 -12.16 -0.47 -6.15
C PHE A 96 -11.32 -1.04 -5.00
N PHE A 97 -11.89 -1.94 -4.20
CA PHE A 97 -11.23 -2.53 -3.04
C PHE A 97 -9.91 -3.25 -3.37
N PRO A 98 -9.80 -4.04 -4.46
CA PRO A 98 -8.54 -4.68 -4.83
C PRO A 98 -7.39 -3.69 -5.04
N PHE A 99 -7.67 -2.51 -5.60
CA PHE A 99 -6.66 -1.47 -5.80
C PHE A 99 -6.14 -0.90 -4.47
N LEU A 100 -6.99 -0.86 -3.43
CA LEU A 100 -6.56 -0.38 -2.11
C LEU A 100 -5.56 -1.30 -1.44
N PHE A 101 -5.64 -2.61 -1.68
CA PHE A 101 -4.66 -3.58 -1.16
C PHE A 101 -3.29 -3.45 -1.80
N LEU A 102 -3.22 -2.99 -3.03
CA LEU A 102 -1.95 -2.88 -3.74
C LEU A 102 -1.01 -1.89 -3.05
N SER A 103 -1.54 -0.79 -2.50
CA SER A 103 -0.74 0.20 -1.78
C SER A 103 0.00 -0.36 -0.56
N PRO A 104 -0.64 -1.02 0.42
CA PRO A 104 0.07 -1.59 1.56
C PRO A 104 0.99 -2.76 1.16
N ILE A 105 0.65 -3.55 0.15
CA ILE A 105 1.53 -4.60 -0.37
C ILE A 105 2.81 -3.99 -0.94
N CYS A 106 2.70 -3.00 -1.82
CA CYS A 106 3.85 -2.30 -2.39
C CYS A 106 4.70 -1.64 -1.30
N TYR A 107 4.07 -1.01 -0.31
CA TYR A 107 4.78 -0.41 0.81
C TYR A 107 5.58 -1.46 1.60
N CYS A 108 4.99 -2.59 1.92
CA CYS A 108 5.65 -3.68 2.66
C CYS A 108 6.84 -4.26 1.88
N LEU A 109 6.69 -4.43 0.56
CA LEU A 109 7.78 -4.86 -0.31
C LEU A 109 8.90 -3.81 -0.39
N GLY A 110 8.54 -2.53 -0.46
CA GLY A 110 9.49 -1.42 -0.43
C GLY A 110 10.31 -1.38 0.86
N GLU A 111 9.71 -1.65 2.01
CA GLU A 111 10.42 -1.73 3.30
C GLU A 111 11.46 -2.86 3.31
N THR A 112 11.15 -4.02 2.73
CA THR A 112 12.12 -5.13 2.68
C THR A 112 13.30 -4.86 1.75
N THR A 113 13.09 -4.16 0.64
CA THR A 113 14.15 -3.77 -0.31
C THR A 113 14.89 -2.51 0.14
N GLY A 114 14.18 -1.56 0.76
CA GLY A 114 14.71 -0.28 1.21
C GLY A 114 15.80 -0.38 2.29
N MET A 115 15.90 -1.52 2.98
CA MET A 115 16.97 -1.76 3.95
C MET A 115 18.38 -1.63 3.34
N GLY A 116 18.57 -1.96 2.07
CA GLY A 116 19.83 -1.75 1.37
C GLY A 116 20.25 -0.28 1.31
N ILE A 117 19.29 0.63 1.12
CA ILE A 117 19.51 2.08 1.11
C ILE A 117 19.90 2.57 2.52
N THR A 118 19.22 2.05 3.55
CA THR A 118 19.48 2.38 4.96
C THR A 118 20.89 1.96 5.38
N ILE A 119 21.31 0.75 5.03
CA ILE A 119 22.67 0.24 5.30
C ILE A 119 23.72 1.09 4.58
N SER A 120 23.46 1.48 3.35
CA SER A 120 24.34 2.35 2.55
C SER A 120 24.41 3.79 3.06
N LYS A 121 23.66 4.15 4.11
CA LYS A 121 23.53 5.51 4.69
C LYS A 121 23.12 6.58 3.66
N LYS A 122 22.48 6.17 2.57
CA LYS A 122 22.02 7.07 1.49
C LYS A 122 20.51 7.35 1.59
N THR A 123 20.03 7.61 2.79
CA THR A 123 18.60 7.81 3.12
C THR A 123 17.92 8.96 2.36
N TYR A 124 18.71 9.90 1.80
CA TYR A 124 18.16 10.96 0.94
C TYR A 124 17.43 10.40 -0.30
N TRP A 125 17.88 9.25 -0.84
CA TRP A 125 17.19 8.60 -1.95
C TRP A 125 15.79 8.14 -1.58
N THR A 126 15.64 7.58 -0.39
CA THR A 126 14.33 7.18 0.13
C THR A 126 13.38 8.38 0.21
N THR A 127 13.88 9.51 0.72
CA THR A 127 13.10 10.76 0.80
C THR A 127 12.69 11.27 -0.58
N LEU A 128 13.59 11.22 -1.57
CA LEU A 128 13.29 11.64 -2.94
C LEU A 128 12.24 10.74 -3.60
N ILE A 129 12.35 9.42 -3.43
CA ILE A 129 11.37 8.45 -3.94
C ILE A 129 9.98 8.71 -3.36
N TYR A 130 9.88 8.88 -2.04
CA TYR A 130 8.59 9.18 -1.40
C TYR A 130 8.03 10.54 -1.81
N LEU A 131 8.87 11.56 -1.96
CA LEU A 131 8.46 12.88 -2.42
C LEU A 131 7.91 12.82 -3.84
N PHE A 132 8.63 12.15 -4.75
CA PHE A 132 8.20 11.96 -6.13
C PHE A 132 6.89 11.16 -6.21
N SER A 133 6.78 10.08 -5.46
CA SER A 133 5.56 9.28 -5.37
C SER A 133 4.38 10.08 -4.82
N ALA A 134 4.60 10.94 -3.82
CA ALA A 134 3.56 11.81 -3.29
C ALA A 134 3.08 12.85 -4.31
N LEU A 135 3.99 13.48 -5.05
CA LEU A 135 3.65 14.41 -6.13
C LEU A 135 2.89 13.71 -7.26
N ALA A 136 3.34 12.52 -7.66
CA ALA A 136 2.65 11.71 -8.64
C ALA A 136 1.23 11.31 -8.16
N ASN A 137 1.08 10.96 -6.88
CA ASN A 137 -0.23 10.66 -6.30
C ASN A 137 -1.18 11.86 -6.38
N ILE A 138 -0.69 13.06 -6.06
CA ILE A 138 -1.48 14.31 -6.19
C ILE A 138 -1.95 14.49 -7.64
N ALA A 139 -1.03 14.44 -8.59
CA ALA A 139 -1.34 14.60 -10.01
C ALA A 139 -2.35 13.56 -10.50
N LEU A 140 -2.13 12.28 -10.15
CA LEU A 140 -3.04 11.20 -10.51
C LEU A 140 -4.42 11.35 -9.87
N CYS A 141 -4.53 11.85 -8.64
CA CYS A 141 -5.82 12.13 -8.02
C CYS A 141 -6.61 13.18 -8.81
N PHE A 142 -5.97 14.29 -9.22
CA PHE A 142 -6.65 15.33 -10.01
C PHE A 142 -7.07 14.86 -11.39
N VAL A 143 -6.35 13.92 -11.99
CA VAL A 143 -6.66 13.37 -13.32
C VAL A 143 -7.71 12.25 -13.24
N LEU A 144 -7.61 11.35 -12.26
CA LEU A 144 -8.41 10.12 -12.20
C LEU A 144 -9.71 10.27 -11.38
N ILE A 145 -9.77 11.15 -10.39
CA ILE A 145 -10.98 11.31 -9.58
C ILE A 145 -12.15 11.89 -10.39
N PRO A 146 -11.98 12.93 -11.25
CA PRO A 146 -13.10 13.48 -12.00
C PRO A 146 -13.84 12.47 -12.89
N PRO A 147 -13.15 11.61 -13.70
CA PRO A 147 -13.83 10.63 -14.54
C PRO A 147 -14.26 9.35 -13.81
N LEU A 148 -13.51 8.90 -12.78
CA LEU A 148 -13.69 7.58 -12.16
C LEU A 148 -14.21 7.64 -10.72
N GLY A 149 -14.38 8.85 -10.17
CA GLY A 149 -14.87 9.01 -8.80
C GLY A 149 -13.96 8.35 -7.74
N ILE A 150 -14.56 7.61 -6.82
CA ILE A 150 -13.85 6.93 -5.73
C ILE A 150 -12.84 5.90 -6.26
N SER A 151 -13.18 5.20 -7.35
CA SER A 151 -12.28 4.25 -8.00
C SER A 151 -11.01 4.92 -8.52
N GLY A 152 -11.10 6.17 -9.00
CA GLY A 152 -9.98 6.97 -9.43
C GLY A 152 -8.97 7.24 -8.31
N ALA A 153 -9.47 7.52 -7.10
CA ALA A 153 -8.61 7.71 -5.92
C ALA A 153 -7.88 6.42 -5.51
N ALA A 154 -8.58 5.27 -5.60
CA ALA A 154 -7.97 3.97 -5.31
C ALA A 154 -6.87 3.63 -6.34
N MET A 155 -7.14 3.85 -7.62
CA MET A 155 -6.17 3.64 -8.70
C MET A 155 -4.97 4.59 -8.57
N ALA A 156 -5.19 5.86 -8.27
CA ALA A 156 -4.11 6.82 -8.03
C ALA A 156 -3.20 6.38 -6.89
N SER A 157 -3.78 5.88 -5.79
CA SER A 157 -3.03 5.34 -4.65
C SER A 157 -2.23 4.09 -5.03
N ALA A 158 -2.82 3.19 -5.81
CA ALA A 158 -2.15 1.98 -6.27
C ALA A 158 -0.97 2.30 -7.21
N LEU A 159 -1.19 3.17 -8.21
CA LEU A 159 -0.15 3.55 -9.16
C LEU A 159 1.02 4.27 -8.48
N SER A 160 0.74 5.20 -7.56
CA SER A 160 1.80 5.88 -6.81
C SER A 160 2.57 4.93 -5.89
N ALA A 161 1.93 3.90 -5.34
CA ALA A 161 2.60 2.88 -4.55
C ALA A 161 3.53 2.00 -5.41
N ILE A 162 3.13 1.68 -6.64
CA ILE A 162 4.01 0.98 -7.60
C ILE A 162 5.24 1.84 -7.92
N LEU A 163 5.06 3.15 -8.13
CA LEU A 163 6.18 4.07 -8.35
C LEU A 163 7.17 4.12 -7.19
N THR A 164 6.72 3.82 -5.98
CA THR A 164 7.62 3.75 -4.80
C THR A 164 8.52 2.50 -4.83
N LEU A 165 8.13 1.45 -5.58
CA LEU A 165 8.90 0.20 -5.72
C LEU A 165 9.94 0.25 -6.83
N LEU A 166 9.77 1.13 -7.83
CA LEU A 166 10.67 1.29 -8.98
C LEU A 166 11.87 2.15 -8.63
#